data_62619d4b320e07ec2e033a3f3132f828
#
_entry.id   62619d4b320e07ec2e033a3f3132f828
#
_cell.length_a   1.000
_cell.length_b   1.000
_cell.length_c   1.000
_cell.angle_alpha   90.00
_cell.angle_beta   90.00
_cell.angle_gamma   90.00
#
_symmetry.space_group_name_H-M   'P 1'
#
loop_
_entity.id
_entity.type
_entity.pdbx_description
1 polymer ?
#
loop_
_entity_poly.entity_id
_entity_poly.type
_entity_poly.pdbx_seq_one_letter_code
_entity_poly.pdbx_strand_id
1 'polypeptide(L)'
;MTRTYYKDPVLDDILSNIPKGIQKEVDTFYAIAVRINDILKRKGWNQADLAKAMDKKEAEVSKWLSGNHNFTISTLARIETVLGEDIISVKKYRKPVSGYEQMPAAGRRWLSDNTAEKYRKK
;
A
#
# COMPACT_ATOMS: atom_id res chain seq x y z
N MET A 1 17.45 11.07 -5.70
CA MET A 1 18.61 10.56 -5.00
C MET A 1 19.39 9.60 -5.86
N THR A 2 20.65 9.84 -5.93
CA THR A 2 21.50 8.96 -6.69
C THR A 2 21.94 7.81 -5.81
N ARG A 3 21.70 6.64 -6.29
CA ARG A 3 22.15 5.46 -5.59
C ARG A 3 23.40 4.96 -6.24
N THR A 4 24.43 4.77 -5.41
CA THR A 4 25.67 4.26 -5.91
C THR A 4 25.64 2.76 -5.84
N TYR A 5 25.64 2.12 -6.98
CA TYR A 5 25.65 0.69 -7.03
C TYR A 5 27.03 0.18 -7.33
N TYR A 6 27.34 -0.90 -6.70
CA TYR A 6 28.44 -1.70 -7.10
C TYR A 6 28.13 -2.24 -8.51
N LYS A 7 28.98 -1.97 -9.46
CA LYS A 7 28.76 -2.40 -10.82
C LYS A 7 29.19 -3.84 -10.99
N ASP A 8 28.20 -4.69 -11.18
CA ASP A 8 28.40 -6.11 -11.38
C ASP A 8 27.78 -6.47 -12.71
N PRO A 9 28.58 -6.87 -13.71
CA PRO A 9 28.03 -7.21 -15.03
C PRO A 9 26.99 -8.33 -14.98
N VAL A 10 27.18 -9.31 -14.07
CA VAL A 10 26.22 -10.39 -13.94
C VAL A 10 24.90 -9.89 -13.42
N LEU A 11 24.95 -9.03 -12.40
CA LEU A 11 23.75 -8.46 -11.82
C LEU A 11 23.03 -7.56 -12.82
N ASP A 12 23.79 -6.75 -13.56
CA ASP A 12 23.21 -5.89 -14.59
C ASP A 12 22.50 -6.72 -15.65
N ASP A 13 23.08 -7.83 -16.06
CA ASP A 13 22.47 -8.70 -17.04
C ASP A 13 21.17 -9.31 -16.51
N ILE A 14 21.18 -9.75 -15.28
CA ILE A 14 19.99 -10.30 -14.65
C ILE A 14 18.89 -9.25 -14.58
N LEU A 15 19.24 -8.04 -14.14
CA LEU A 15 18.27 -6.97 -13.99
C LEU A 15 17.69 -6.51 -15.32
N SER A 16 18.52 -6.50 -16.37
CA SER A 16 18.05 -6.07 -17.69
C SER A 16 17.13 -7.07 -18.34
N ASN A 17 17.15 -8.32 -17.87
CA ASN A 17 16.30 -9.37 -18.40
C ASN A 17 14.98 -9.52 -17.64
N ILE A 18 14.79 -8.76 -16.57
CA ILE A 18 13.54 -8.79 -15.83
C ILE A 18 12.48 -8.02 -16.61
N PRO A 19 11.30 -8.60 -16.83
CA PRO A 19 10.23 -7.88 -17.53
C PRO A 19 9.90 -6.57 -16.82
N LYS A 20 9.60 -5.55 -17.60
CA LYS A 20 9.33 -4.22 -17.05
C LYS A 20 8.17 -4.21 -16.08
N GLY A 21 7.16 -5.06 -16.34
CA GLY A 21 6.03 -5.14 -15.43
C GLY A 21 6.43 -5.61 -14.04
N ILE A 22 7.34 -6.58 -13.99
CA ILE A 22 7.83 -7.09 -12.71
C ILE A 22 8.69 -6.06 -12.02
N GLN A 23 9.52 -5.34 -12.76
CA GLN A 23 10.32 -4.27 -12.15
C GLN A 23 9.43 -3.23 -11.52
N LYS A 24 8.38 -2.82 -12.22
CA LYS A 24 7.47 -1.83 -11.70
C LYS A 24 6.75 -2.33 -10.45
N GLU A 25 6.38 -3.58 -10.45
CA GLU A 25 5.72 -4.20 -9.31
C GLU A 25 6.64 -4.17 -8.08
N VAL A 26 7.88 -4.61 -8.25
CA VAL A 26 8.86 -4.62 -7.16
C VAL A 26 9.13 -3.20 -6.66
N ASP A 27 9.30 -2.26 -7.58
CA ASP A 27 9.52 -0.88 -7.21
C ASP A 27 8.36 -0.32 -6.39
N THR A 28 7.15 -0.69 -6.77
CA THR A 28 5.96 -0.23 -6.06
C THR A 28 5.88 -0.84 -4.67
N PHE A 29 6.16 -2.13 -4.54
CA PHE A 29 6.19 -2.77 -3.22
C PHE A 29 7.16 -2.07 -2.29
N TYR A 30 8.35 -1.78 -2.81
CA TYR A 30 9.38 -1.13 -2.02
C TYR A 30 8.95 0.30 -1.63
N ALA A 31 8.40 1.03 -2.59
CA ALA A 31 7.95 2.39 -2.33
C ALA A 31 6.88 2.45 -1.24
N ILE A 32 5.97 1.49 -1.26
CA ILE A 32 4.92 1.41 -0.24
C ILE A 32 5.55 1.17 1.13
N ALA A 33 6.49 0.23 1.22
CA ALA A 33 7.15 -0.06 2.49
C ALA A 33 7.89 1.16 3.02
N VAL A 34 8.58 1.89 2.14
CA VAL A 34 9.29 3.10 2.54
C VAL A 34 8.31 4.15 3.04
N ARG A 35 7.20 4.32 2.34
CA ARG A 35 6.19 5.29 2.75
C ARG A 35 5.64 4.98 4.13
N ILE A 36 5.31 3.71 4.38
CA ILE A 36 4.80 3.31 5.70
C ILE A 36 5.85 3.56 6.77
N ASN A 37 7.10 3.18 6.50
CA ASN A 37 8.18 3.41 7.47
C ASN A 37 8.36 4.88 7.80
N ASP A 38 8.27 5.74 6.78
CA ASP A 38 8.39 7.18 7.00
C ASP A 38 7.30 7.70 7.91
N ILE A 39 6.06 7.24 7.68
CA ILE A 39 4.94 7.65 8.52
C ILE A 39 5.14 7.18 9.96
N LEU A 40 5.58 5.94 10.12
CA LEU A 40 5.82 5.41 11.46
C LEU A 40 6.88 6.21 12.19
N LYS A 41 7.96 6.56 11.49
CA LYS A 41 9.02 7.35 12.10
C LYS A 41 8.52 8.71 12.56
N ARG A 42 7.70 9.35 11.75
CA ARG A 42 7.14 10.66 12.11
C ARG A 42 6.22 10.56 13.30
N LYS A 43 5.54 9.43 13.46
CA LYS A 43 4.64 9.22 14.58
C LYS A 43 5.36 8.70 15.83
N GLY A 44 6.60 8.28 15.67
CA GLY A 44 7.32 7.67 16.77
C GLY A 44 6.84 6.26 17.07
N TRP A 45 6.30 5.58 16.09
CA TRP A 45 5.80 4.21 16.23
C TRP A 45 6.83 3.22 15.72
N ASN A 46 6.86 2.05 16.35
CA ASN A 46 7.63 0.93 15.84
C ASN A 46 6.69 -0.10 15.23
N GLN A 47 7.25 -1.22 14.78
CA GLN A 47 6.44 -2.26 14.13
C GLN A 47 5.42 -2.85 15.10
N ALA A 48 5.79 -2.99 16.35
CA ALA A 48 4.87 -3.53 17.35
C ALA A 48 3.67 -2.61 17.56
N ASP A 49 3.90 -1.30 17.51
CA ASP A 49 2.81 -0.33 17.64
C ASP A 49 1.82 -0.47 16.48
N LEU A 50 2.33 -0.59 15.27
CA LEU A 50 1.48 -0.75 14.11
C LEU A 50 0.72 -2.07 14.17
N ALA A 51 1.41 -3.14 14.55
CA ALA A 51 0.78 -4.45 14.66
C ALA A 51 -0.38 -4.41 15.65
N LYS A 52 -0.17 -3.77 16.78
CA LYS A 52 -1.21 -3.65 17.80
C LYS A 52 -2.39 -2.84 17.28
N ALA A 53 -2.12 -1.75 16.62
CA ALA A 53 -3.18 -0.89 16.07
C ALA A 53 -3.98 -1.59 14.98
N MET A 54 -3.33 -2.48 14.23
CA MET A 54 -3.96 -3.22 13.16
C MET A 54 -4.56 -4.56 13.60
N ASP A 55 -4.33 -4.93 14.86
CA ASP A 55 -4.72 -6.24 15.38
C ASP A 55 -4.09 -7.36 14.56
N LYS A 56 -2.80 -7.22 14.34
CA LYS A 56 -2.02 -8.18 13.57
C LYS A 56 -0.78 -8.56 14.34
N LYS A 57 -0.14 -9.64 13.92
CA LYS A 57 1.10 -10.08 14.55
C LYS A 57 2.26 -9.22 14.06
N GLU A 58 3.21 -8.99 14.93
CA GLU A 58 4.39 -8.21 14.58
C GLU A 58 5.16 -8.83 13.41
N ALA A 59 5.21 -10.17 13.35
CA ALA A 59 5.85 -10.85 12.24
C ALA A 59 5.20 -10.52 10.91
N GLU A 60 3.88 -10.35 10.90
CA GLU A 60 3.16 -10.00 9.70
C GLU A 60 3.50 -8.57 9.26
N VAL A 61 3.54 -7.65 10.22
CA VAL A 61 3.92 -6.27 9.92
C VAL A 61 5.36 -6.21 9.43
N SER A 62 6.23 -7.02 10.00
CA SER A 62 7.61 -7.08 9.55
C SER A 62 7.70 -7.48 8.07
N LYS A 63 6.85 -8.41 7.64
CA LYS A 63 6.80 -8.78 6.22
C LYS A 63 6.35 -7.61 5.37
N TRP A 64 5.36 -6.86 5.84
CA TRP A 64 4.89 -5.69 5.08
C TRP A 64 6.01 -4.69 4.84
N LEU A 65 6.87 -4.51 5.83
CA LEU A 65 7.91 -3.49 5.78
C LEU A 65 9.21 -3.99 5.17
N SER A 66 9.24 -5.25 4.74
CA SER A 66 10.43 -5.83 4.14
C SER A 66 10.74 -5.26 2.76
N GLY A 67 9.74 -4.71 2.09
CA GLY A 67 9.92 -4.11 0.78
C GLY A 67 9.53 -5.00 -0.38
N ASN A 68 9.10 -6.23 -0.12
CA ASN A 68 8.68 -7.12 -1.20
C ASN A 68 7.34 -7.77 -0.95
N HIS A 69 6.52 -7.17 -0.09
CA HIS A 69 5.20 -7.69 0.18
C HIS A 69 4.18 -7.16 -0.84
N ASN A 70 3.35 -8.04 -1.33
CA ASN A 70 2.28 -7.66 -2.25
C ASN A 70 1.03 -7.33 -1.46
N PHE A 71 0.81 -6.03 -1.24
CA PHE A 71 -0.36 -5.56 -0.49
C PHE A 71 -1.61 -5.63 -1.33
N THR A 72 -2.72 -5.96 -0.68
CA THR A 72 -4.01 -5.75 -1.31
C THR A 72 -4.45 -4.32 -1.06
N ILE A 73 -5.32 -3.83 -1.92
CA ILE A 73 -5.87 -2.48 -1.75
C ILE A 73 -6.60 -2.38 -0.40
N SER A 74 -7.30 -3.45 -0.03
CA SER A 74 -8.01 -3.48 1.23
C SER A 74 -7.06 -3.30 2.43
N THR A 75 -5.93 -3.99 2.41
CA THR A 75 -4.95 -3.86 3.49
C THR A 75 -4.37 -2.46 3.53
N LEU A 76 -4.05 -1.90 2.36
CA LEU A 76 -3.52 -0.54 2.30
C LEU A 76 -4.51 0.48 2.85
N ALA A 77 -5.79 0.33 2.51
CA ALA A 77 -6.82 1.25 3.01
C ALA A 77 -6.92 1.18 4.53
N ARG A 78 -6.80 -0.01 5.09
CA ARG A 78 -6.84 -0.17 6.54
C ARG A 78 -5.63 0.46 7.20
N ILE A 79 -4.45 0.30 6.61
CA ILE A 79 -3.25 0.93 7.14
C ILE A 79 -3.38 2.43 7.07
N GLU A 80 -3.88 2.96 5.98
CA GLU A 80 -4.10 4.39 5.83
C GLU A 80 -5.04 4.92 6.90
N THR A 81 -6.09 4.19 7.17
CA THR A 81 -7.07 4.59 8.18
C THR A 81 -6.42 4.62 9.57
N VAL A 82 -5.64 3.61 9.89
CA VAL A 82 -4.98 3.53 11.19
C VAL A 82 -3.94 4.62 11.35
N LEU A 83 -3.18 4.89 10.30
CA LEU A 83 -2.11 5.89 10.36
C LEU A 83 -2.61 7.32 10.14
N GLY A 84 -3.78 7.47 9.54
CA GLY A 84 -4.34 8.77 9.26
C GLY A 84 -3.67 9.51 8.11
N GLU A 85 -2.95 8.80 7.26
CA GLU A 85 -2.28 9.40 6.11
C GLU A 85 -2.38 8.48 4.92
N ASP A 86 -2.39 9.07 3.73
CA ASP A 86 -2.45 8.30 2.51
C ASP A 86 -1.11 7.63 2.22
N ILE A 87 -1.16 6.38 1.81
CA ILE A 87 0.03 5.65 1.38
C ILE A 87 0.11 5.66 -0.14
N ILE A 88 -1.02 5.40 -0.80
CA ILE A 88 -1.08 5.42 -2.25
C ILE A 88 -2.19 6.35 -2.69
N SER A 89 -2.10 6.82 -3.92
CA SER A 89 -3.15 7.61 -4.52
C SER A 89 -3.18 7.32 -6.01
N VAL A 90 -4.35 7.50 -6.61
CA VAL A 90 -4.50 7.29 -8.04
C VAL A 90 -4.22 8.60 -8.73
N LYS A 91 -3.23 8.57 -9.60
CA LYS A 91 -2.88 9.74 -10.38
C LYS A 91 -4.07 10.12 -11.25
N LYS A 92 -4.23 11.38 -11.51
CA LYS A 92 -5.32 11.90 -12.32
C LYS A 92 -6.69 11.80 -11.66
N TYR A 93 -6.77 11.18 -10.54
CA TYR A 93 -8.03 11.08 -9.83
C TYR A 93 -8.13 12.28 -8.89
N ARG A 94 -8.99 13.21 -9.25
CA ARG A 94 -9.21 14.36 -8.38
C ARG A 94 -10.10 13.89 -7.26
N LYS A 95 -9.49 13.75 -6.10
CA LYS A 95 -10.16 13.18 -4.96
C LYS A 95 -11.37 14.00 -4.58
N PRO A 96 -12.57 13.52 -4.81
CA PRO A 96 -13.78 14.19 -4.35
C PRO A 96 -13.97 13.90 -2.88
N VAL A 97 -15.04 14.44 -2.34
CA VAL A 97 -15.41 14.12 -0.97
C VAL A 97 -15.52 12.62 -0.81
N SER A 98 -16.05 11.95 -1.81
CA SER A 98 -16.14 10.50 -1.82
C SER A 98 -16.12 10.01 -3.26
N GLY A 99 -15.28 8.99 -3.53
CA GLY A 99 -15.28 8.36 -4.83
C GLY A 99 -16.60 7.71 -5.15
N TYR A 100 -17.32 7.30 -4.11
CA TYR A 100 -18.64 6.72 -4.26
C TYR A 100 -19.58 7.68 -4.99
N GLU A 101 -19.52 8.97 -4.69
CA GLU A 101 -20.40 9.97 -5.30
C GLU A 101 -20.10 10.18 -6.77
N GLN A 102 -18.91 9.80 -7.20
CA GLN A 102 -18.53 9.94 -8.61
C GLN A 102 -18.91 8.75 -9.45
N MET A 103 -19.42 7.71 -8.81
CA MET A 103 -19.79 6.50 -9.52
C MET A 103 -21.12 6.66 -10.22
N PRO A 104 -21.32 5.98 -11.37
CA PRO A 104 -22.65 5.90 -11.97
C PRO A 104 -23.65 5.34 -10.98
N ALA A 105 -24.90 5.72 -11.14
CA ALA A 105 -25.96 5.30 -10.23
C ALA A 105 -26.02 3.78 -10.05
N ALA A 106 -25.81 3.04 -11.14
CA ALA A 106 -25.86 1.58 -11.07
C ALA A 106 -24.75 1.04 -10.16
N GLY A 107 -23.55 1.62 -10.26
CA GLY A 107 -22.44 1.18 -9.39
C GLY A 107 -22.69 1.51 -7.94
N ARG A 108 -23.24 2.68 -7.67
CA ARG A 108 -23.55 3.08 -6.30
C ARG A 108 -24.61 2.17 -5.69
N ARG A 109 -25.59 1.79 -6.49
CA ARG A 109 -26.64 0.89 -6.02
C ARG A 109 -26.05 -0.47 -5.69
N TRP A 110 -25.17 -0.97 -6.54
CA TRP A 110 -24.55 -2.27 -6.31
C TRP A 110 -23.76 -2.28 -5.03
N LEU A 111 -22.98 -1.23 -4.77
CA LEU A 111 -22.20 -1.15 -3.54
C LEU A 111 -23.10 -1.07 -2.32
N SER A 112 -24.18 -0.31 -2.40
CA SER A 112 -25.12 -0.20 -1.31
C SER A 112 -25.71 -1.56 -0.95
N ASP A 113 -26.09 -2.33 -1.96
CA ASP A 113 -26.73 -3.62 -1.74
C ASP A 113 -25.76 -4.70 -1.28
N ASN A 114 -24.51 -4.64 -1.77
CA ASN A 114 -23.59 -5.76 -1.58
C ASN A 114 -22.45 -5.48 -0.62
N THR A 115 -22.28 -4.24 -0.21
CA THR A 115 -21.15 -3.87 0.64
C THR A 115 -21.58 -3.22 1.93
N ALA A 116 -22.42 -2.21 1.86
CA ALA A 116 -22.78 -1.42 3.03
C ALA A 116 -23.38 -2.29 4.14
N GLU A 117 -24.30 -3.15 3.77
CA GLU A 117 -24.96 -4.01 4.75
C GLU A 117 -23.99 -5.00 5.38
N LYS A 118 -23.06 -5.50 4.56
CA LYS A 118 -22.08 -6.46 5.04
C LYS A 118 -21.17 -5.83 6.10
N TYR A 119 -20.80 -4.59 5.92
CA TYR A 119 -19.90 -3.92 6.86
C TYR A 119 -20.63 -3.28 8.03
N ARG A 120 -21.89 -3.03 7.87
CA ARG A 120 -22.69 -2.42 8.93
C ARG A 120 -22.83 -3.33 10.14
N LYS A 121 -22.74 -4.61 9.94
CA LYS A 121 -22.93 -5.59 11.01
C LYS A 121 -21.73 -5.73 11.93
N LYS A 122 -20.69 -5.02 11.67
CA LYS A 122 -19.48 -5.10 12.50
C LYS A 122 -19.44 -4.06 13.62
#